data_477c58289de02a95e7a6c708f7a135ac
#
_entry.id   477c58289de02a95e7a6c708f7a135ac
#
_cell.length_a   1.000
_cell.length_b   1.000
_cell.length_c   1.000
_cell.angle_alpha   90.00
_cell.angle_beta   90.00
_cell.angle_gamma   90.00
#
_symmetry.space_group_name_H-M   'P 1'
#
loop_
_entity.id
_entity.type
_entity.pdbx_description
1 polymer ?
#
loop_
_entity_poly.entity_id
_entity_poly.type
_entity_poly.pdbx_seq_one_letter_code
_entity_poly.pdbx_strand_id
1 'polypeptide(L)'
;MIKNLIDLAESGVMPDFLIRSGIRRMQKERILWSQSNSISKVEAHHQSWIEKMKKSSIAYVPEKANEQHYEVPPAFFENVLGKHLKYSSGYWPDGVTTLDDSEYEMLKLSSERAEIVDGHNILELGCGWGSLTLHMAKNYPNSSITAVSNSKDQRKFIESKCEERGLDNVRVVTADMNDFSIDVSFDRVVS
;
A
#
# COMPACT_ATOMS: atom_id res chain seq x y z
N MET A 1 -4.07 -29.11 12.33
CA MET A 1 -2.68 -29.60 12.15
C MET A 1 -1.72 -28.46 11.82
N ILE A 2 -1.94 -27.65 10.77
CA ILE A 2 -1.07 -26.52 10.40
C ILE A 2 -0.99 -25.46 11.52
N LYS A 3 -2.11 -25.09 12.14
CA LYS A 3 -2.14 -24.12 13.25
C LYS A 3 -1.20 -24.54 14.40
N ASN A 4 -1.22 -25.79 14.81
CA ASN A 4 -0.37 -26.30 15.89
C ASN A 4 1.13 -26.26 15.53
N LEU A 5 1.50 -26.35 14.24
CA LEU A 5 2.89 -26.20 13.78
C LEU A 5 3.34 -24.76 13.78
N ILE A 6 2.43 -23.82 13.47
CA ILE A 6 2.71 -22.38 13.54
C ILE A 6 2.90 -21.99 15.02
N ASP A 7 1.97 -22.37 15.90
CA ASP A 7 2.06 -22.10 17.34
C ASP A 7 3.37 -22.66 17.95
N LEU A 8 3.81 -23.84 17.47
CA LEU A 8 5.08 -24.43 17.89
C LEU A 8 6.30 -23.65 17.36
N ALA A 9 6.24 -23.12 16.14
CA ALA A 9 7.29 -22.27 15.59
C ALA A 9 7.38 -20.94 16.34
N GLU A 10 6.25 -20.31 16.66
CA GLU A 10 6.17 -19.05 17.41
C GLU A 10 6.59 -19.18 18.87
N SER A 11 6.43 -20.37 19.47
CA SER A 11 6.89 -20.64 20.84
C SER A 11 8.42 -20.68 21.01
N GLY A 12 9.19 -20.61 19.92
CA GLY A 12 10.65 -20.65 19.95
C GLY A 12 11.26 -22.03 20.24
N VAL A 13 10.42 -23.07 20.36
CA VAL A 13 10.87 -24.46 20.63
C VAL A 13 11.39 -25.15 19.37
N MET A 14 10.88 -24.71 18.19
CA MET A 14 11.27 -25.32 16.92
C MET A 14 12.63 -24.80 16.45
N PRO A 15 13.60 -25.68 16.14
CA PRO A 15 14.89 -25.27 15.59
C PRO A 15 14.73 -24.47 14.27
N ASP A 16 15.50 -23.39 14.14
CA ASP A 16 15.44 -22.45 12.99
C ASP A 16 15.58 -23.14 11.62
N PHE A 17 16.44 -24.19 11.52
CA PHE A 17 16.60 -24.93 10.25
C PHE A 17 15.33 -25.65 9.79
N LEU A 18 14.48 -26.11 10.73
CA LEU A 18 13.18 -26.72 10.40
C LEU A 18 12.18 -25.67 9.91
N ILE A 19 12.14 -24.52 10.58
CA ILE A 19 11.31 -23.37 10.17
C ILE A 19 11.70 -22.94 8.75
N ARG A 20 12.98 -22.72 8.50
CA ARG A 20 13.50 -22.36 7.17
C ARG A 20 13.22 -23.40 6.11
N SER A 21 13.31 -24.68 6.45
CA SER A 21 12.98 -25.78 5.52
C SER A 21 11.50 -25.75 5.13
N GLY A 22 10.60 -25.55 6.13
CA GLY A 22 9.17 -25.40 5.89
C GLY A 22 8.84 -24.20 5.00
N ILE A 23 9.43 -23.03 5.29
CA ILE A 23 9.27 -21.82 4.48
C ILE A 23 9.73 -22.04 3.04
N ARG A 24 10.93 -22.61 2.85
CA ARG A 24 11.47 -22.90 1.49
C ARG A 24 10.59 -23.85 0.70
N ARG A 25 10.00 -24.84 1.38
CA ARG A 25 9.07 -25.79 0.75
C ARG A 25 7.82 -25.07 0.26
N MET A 26 7.18 -24.24 1.12
CA MET A 26 6.00 -23.45 0.76
C MET A 26 6.30 -22.49 -0.39
N GLN A 27 7.45 -21.82 -0.36
CA GLN A 27 7.89 -20.94 -1.45
C GLN A 27 8.08 -21.69 -2.76
N LYS A 28 8.70 -22.88 -2.72
CA LYS A 28 8.87 -23.72 -3.91
C LYS A 28 7.53 -24.16 -4.49
N GLU A 29 6.60 -24.58 -3.66
CA GLU A 29 5.24 -24.94 -4.09
C GLU A 29 4.54 -23.73 -4.74
N ARG A 30 4.70 -22.52 -4.17
CA ARG A 30 4.15 -21.28 -4.72
C ARG A 30 4.76 -20.93 -6.09
N ILE A 31 6.07 -21.06 -6.23
CA ILE A 31 6.79 -20.81 -7.48
C ILE A 31 6.33 -21.80 -8.55
N LEU A 32 6.30 -23.09 -8.23
CA LEU A 32 5.84 -24.14 -9.17
C LEU A 32 4.41 -23.91 -9.62
N TRP A 33 3.57 -23.42 -8.73
CA TRP A 33 2.20 -23.06 -9.06
C TRP A 33 2.14 -21.84 -10.00
N SER A 34 2.91 -20.77 -9.73
CA SER A 34 2.95 -19.56 -10.55
C SER A 34 3.60 -19.78 -11.93
N GLN A 35 4.49 -20.76 -12.02
CA GLN A 35 5.19 -21.15 -13.26
C GLN A 35 4.50 -22.30 -14.02
N SER A 36 3.24 -22.57 -13.71
CA SER A 36 2.46 -23.59 -14.44
C SER A 36 2.45 -23.28 -15.94
N ASN A 37 3.06 -24.16 -16.75
CA ASN A 37 3.11 -24.05 -18.21
C ASN A 37 1.74 -24.25 -18.90
N SER A 38 0.69 -24.52 -18.14
CA SER A 38 -0.66 -24.67 -18.65
C SER A 38 -1.41 -23.35 -18.59
N ILE A 39 -1.45 -22.63 -19.71
CA ILE A 39 -2.21 -21.37 -19.87
C ILE A 39 -3.64 -21.54 -19.37
N SER A 40 -4.31 -22.66 -19.73
CA SER A 40 -5.69 -22.94 -19.31
C SER A 40 -5.88 -23.04 -17.80
N LYS A 41 -4.90 -23.59 -17.06
CA LYS A 41 -4.95 -23.65 -15.58
C LYS A 41 -4.75 -22.29 -14.95
N VAL A 42 -3.84 -21.49 -15.47
CA VAL A 42 -3.60 -20.11 -15.02
C VAL A 42 -4.85 -19.27 -15.25
N GLU A 43 -5.45 -19.39 -16.43
CA GLU A 43 -6.66 -18.65 -16.81
C GLU A 43 -7.88 -19.07 -15.96
N ALA A 44 -8.10 -20.36 -15.75
CA ALA A 44 -9.17 -20.86 -14.89
C ALA A 44 -9.00 -20.40 -13.44
N HIS A 45 -7.76 -20.35 -12.92
CA HIS A 45 -7.48 -19.85 -11.59
C HIS A 45 -7.71 -18.34 -11.50
N HIS A 46 -7.27 -17.56 -12.49
CA HIS A 46 -7.52 -16.13 -12.57
C HIS A 46 -9.02 -15.81 -12.56
N GLN A 47 -9.80 -16.50 -13.38
CA GLN A 47 -11.27 -16.36 -13.38
C GLN A 47 -11.91 -16.73 -12.03
N SER A 48 -11.42 -17.79 -11.39
CA SER A 48 -11.87 -18.16 -10.04
C SER A 48 -11.63 -17.04 -9.01
N TRP A 49 -10.48 -16.34 -9.09
CA TRP A 49 -10.19 -15.19 -8.23
C TRP A 49 -11.08 -13.99 -8.52
N ILE A 50 -11.31 -13.67 -9.78
CA ILE A 50 -12.23 -12.59 -10.19
C ILE A 50 -13.62 -12.84 -9.61
N GLU A 51 -14.15 -14.07 -9.72
CA GLU A 51 -15.47 -14.42 -9.19
C GLU A 51 -15.52 -14.36 -7.64
N LYS A 52 -14.43 -14.68 -6.96
CA LYS A 52 -14.33 -14.51 -5.50
C LYS A 52 -14.31 -13.01 -5.13
N MET A 53 -13.53 -12.19 -5.82
CA MET A 53 -13.46 -10.75 -5.58
C MET A 53 -14.81 -10.06 -5.81
N LYS A 54 -15.54 -10.42 -6.87
CA LYS A 54 -16.90 -9.89 -7.12
C LYS A 54 -17.88 -10.15 -6.00
N LYS A 55 -17.68 -11.20 -5.21
CA LYS A 55 -18.56 -11.63 -4.12
C LYS A 55 -18.07 -11.19 -2.73
N SER A 56 -16.86 -10.67 -2.64
CA SER A 56 -16.28 -10.18 -1.39
C SER A 56 -16.59 -8.70 -1.17
N SER A 57 -16.50 -8.24 0.08
CA SER A 57 -16.40 -6.82 0.39
C SER A 57 -15.12 -6.22 -0.23
N ILE A 58 -15.11 -4.92 -0.47
CA ILE A 58 -13.94 -4.19 -1.02
C ILE A 58 -12.78 -4.28 -0.03
N ALA A 59 -13.03 -4.00 1.24
CA ALA A 59 -12.07 -4.17 2.32
C ALA A 59 -12.50 -5.32 3.24
N TYR A 60 -11.61 -6.30 3.40
CA TYR A 60 -11.87 -7.50 4.20
C TYR A 60 -11.26 -7.31 5.60
N VAL A 61 -12.12 -7.16 6.62
CA VAL A 61 -11.72 -6.95 8.03
C VAL A 61 -10.78 -5.75 8.23
N PRO A 62 -11.18 -4.52 7.81
CA PRO A 62 -10.32 -3.35 7.85
C PRO A 62 -9.82 -2.99 9.26
N GLU A 63 -10.58 -3.29 10.31
CA GLU A 63 -10.20 -3.06 11.71
C GLU A 63 -8.93 -3.86 12.08
N LYS A 64 -8.81 -5.10 11.61
CA LYS A 64 -7.64 -5.93 11.86
C LYS A 64 -6.40 -5.43 11.12
N ALA A 65 -6.57 -4.92 9.92
CA ALA A 65 -5.48 -4.30 9.17
C ALA A 65 -4.95 -3.05 9.91
N ASN A 66 -5.85 -2.21 10.45
CA ASN A 66 -5.48 -1.06 11.24
C ASN A 66 -4.73 -1.47 12.51
N GLU A 67 -5.30 -2.38 13.31
CA GLU A 67 -4.71 -2.90 14.53
C GLU A 67 -3.29 -3.47 14.31
N GLN A 68 -3.07 -4.20 13.23
CA GLN A 68 -1.81 -4.90 12.97
C GLN A 68 -0.74 -4.04 12.30
N HIS A 69 -1.13 -3.04 11.52
CA HIS A 69 -0.21 -2.31 10.63
C HIS A 69 -0.15 -0.81 10.87
N TYR A 70 -1.20 -0.19 11.42
CA TYR A 70 -1.34 1.27 11.45
C TYR A 70 -1.51 1.86 12.85
N GLU A 71 -1.70 1.06 13.90
CA GLU A 71 -1.70 1.51 15.30
C GLU A 71 -0.28 1.63 15.89
N VAL A 72 0.73 1.62 15.02
CA VAL A 72 2.11 1.93 15.40
C VAL A 72 2.28 3.46 15.36
N PRO A 73 2.91 4.07 16.38
CA PRO A 73 3.11 5.51 16.40
C PRO A 73 3.80 6.03 15.14
N PRO A 74 3.40 7.20 14.59
CA PRO A 74 4.02 7.78 13.39
C PRO A 74 5.55 7.88 13.46
N ALA A 75 6.09 8.16 14.65
CA ALA A 75 7.53 8.21 14.90
C ALA A 75 8.27 6.90 14.54
N PHE A 76 7.61 5.75 14.61
CA PHE A 76 8.20 4.50 14.13
C PHE A 76 8.47 4.57 12.64
N PHE A 77 7.49 4.99 11.86
CA PHE A 77 7.63 5.10 10.40
C PHE A 77 8.65 6.16 9.99
N GLU A 78 8.74 7.27 10.72
CA GLU A 78 9.77 8.30 10.50
C GLU A 78 11.19 7.79 10.76
N ASN A 79 11.36 6.75 11.59
CA ASN A 79 12.67 6.16 11.87
C ASN A 79 13.05 4.99 10.94
N VAL A 80 12.09 4.29 10.34
CA VAL A 80 12.36 3.07 9.55
C VAL A 80 12.19 3.27 8.05
N LEU A 81 11.49 4.33 7.62
CA LEU A 81 11.30 4.70 6.22
C LEU A 81 12.24 5.85 5.83
N GLY A 82 12.35 6.12 4.55
CA GLY A 82 13.00 7.32 4.05
C GLY A 82 12.12 8.57 4.23
N LYS A 83 12.64 9.69 3.82
CA LYS A 83 11.99 11.02 3.98
C LYS A 83 10.63 11.15 3.28
N HIS A 84 10.30 10.28 2.35
CA HIS A 84 9.02 10.26 1.65
C HIS A 84 7.99 9.31 2.28
N LEU A 85 8.37 8.57 3.33
CA LEU A 85 7.50 7.68 4.10
C LEU A 85 6.74 6.66 3.24
N LYS A 86 7.39 6.14 2.19
CA LYS A 86 6.77 5.20 1.27
C LYS A 86 6.80 3.77 1.83
N TYR A 87 5.76 3.42 2.57
CA TYR A 87 5.63 2.16 3.29
C TYR A 87 5.48 0.92 2.37
N SER A 88 5.09 1.11 1.10
CA SER A 88 4.93 0.00 0.16
C SER A 88 6.27 -0.48 -0.41
N SER A 89 6.73 0.07 -1.50
CA SER A 89 7.98 -0.35 -2.17
C SER A 89 8.71 0.82 -2.77
N GLY A 90 10.03 0.81 -2.70
CA GLY A 90 10.90 1.70 -3.45
C GLY A 90 11.20 1.16 -4.85
N TYR A 91 11.66 2.02 -5.75
CA TYR A 91 12.20 1.65 -7.04
C TYR A 91 13.69 1.95 -7.08
N TRP A 92 14.49 0.94 -7.43
CA TRP A 92 15.95 0.99 -7.40
C TRP A 92 16.53 0.87 -8.82
N PRO A 93 16.39 1.88 -9.66
CA PRO A 93 17.07 1.88 -10.96
C PRO A 93 18.59 2.06 -10.79
N ASP A 94 19.34 1.87 -11.87
CA ASP A 94 20.79 2.07 -11.87
C ASP A 94 21.15 3.46 -11.34
N GLY A 95 22.08 3.50 -10.38
CA GLY A 95 22.53 4.73 -9.75
C GLY A 95 21.79 5.16 -8.48
N VAL A 96 20.66 4.54 -8.15
CA VAL A 96 19.95 4.75 -6.88
C VAL A 96 20.57 3.89 -5.79
N THR A 97 21.03 4.51 -4.72
CA THR A 97 21.77 3.84 -3.62
C THR A 97 21.21 4.14 -2.24
N THR A 98 20.27 5.08 -2.12
CA THR A 98 19.65 5.44 -0.84
C THR A 98 18.16 5.08 -0.82
N LEU A 99 17.62 4.87 0.39
CA LEU A 99 16.19 4.63 0.56
C LEU A 99 15.36 5.84 0.13
N ASP A 100 15.81 7.05 0.48
CA ASP A 100 15.16 8.30 0.08
C ASP A 100 14.98 8.42 -1.44
N ASP A 101 16.05 8.13 -2.18
CA ASP A 101 16.03 8.24 -3.64
C ASP A 101 15.14 7.13 -4.24
N SER A 102 15.17 5.92 -3.66
CA SER A 102 14.32 4.82 -4.15
C SER A 102 12.84 5.09 -3.93
N GLU A 103 12.49 5.72 -2.80
CA GLU A 103 11.12 6.16 -2.53
C GLU A 103 10.69 7.24 -3.53
N TYR A 104 11.54 8.24 -3.76
CA TYR A 104 11.28 9.30 -4.73
C TYR A 104 11.08 8.76 -6.15
N GLU A 105 11.96 7.91 -6.62
CA GLU A 105 11.87 7.31 -7.96
C GLU A 105 10.59 6.47 -8.12
N MET A 106 10.15 5.77 -7.07
CA MET A 106 8.88 5.06 -7.13
C MET A 106 7.67 6.00 -7.17
N LEU A 107 7.69 7.08 -6.40
CA LEU A 107 6.61 8.08 -6.40
C LEU A 107 6.50 8.77 -7.76
N LYS A 108 7.64 9.13 -8.34
CA LYS A 108 7.75 9.69 -9.67
C LYS A 108 7.19 8.73 -10.72
N LEU A 109 7.65 7.48 -10.72
CA LEU A 109 7.17 6.45 -11.63
C LEU A 109 5.66 6.18 -11.48
N SER A 110 5.14 6.21 -10.25
CA SER A 110 3.70 6.06 -9.99
C SER A 110 2.90 7.20 -10.60
N SER A 111 3.38 8.44 -10.44
CA SER A 111 2.75 9.62 -11.02
C SER A 111 2.80 9.62 -12.56
N GLU A 112 3.93 9.20 -13.15
CA GLU A 112 4.07 9.04 -14.60
C GLU A 112 3.11 7.99 -15.17
N ARG A 113 3.02 6.82 -14.52
CA ARG A 113 2.11 5.74 -14.94
C ARG A 113 0.63 6.10 -14.81
N ALA A 114 0.29 6.90 -13.83
CA ALA A 114 -1.05 7.46 -13.66
C ALA A 114 -1.33 8.64 -14.61
N GLU A 115 -0.34 9.06 -15.41
CA GLU A 115 -0.43 10.22 -16.30
C GLU A 115 -0.95 11.47 -15.59
N ILE A 116 -0.42 11.74 -14.40
CA ILE A 116 -0.82 12.90 -13.61
C ILE A 116 -0.25 14.16 -14.28
N VAL A 117 -1.12 15.14 -14.46
CA VAL A 117 -0.78 16.46 -15.00
C VAL A 117 -1.23 17.51 -13.99
N ASP A 118 -0.47 18.59 -13.88
CA ASP A 118 -0.81 19.69 -12.99
C ASP A 118 -2.15 20.34 -13.39
N GLY A 119 -3.01 20.58 -12.41
CA GLY A 119 -4.39 21.01 -12.59
C GLY A 119 -5.44 19.91 -12.57
N HIS A 120 -5.03 18.63 -12.46
CA HIS A 120 -5.97 17.52 -12.30
C HIS A 120 -6.68 17.52 -10.96
N ASN A 121 -7.92 17.07 -10.94
CA ASN A 121 -8.63 16.64 -9.73
C ASN A 121 -8.35 15.15 -9.50
N ILE A 122 -7.67 14.83 -8.40
CA ILE A 122 -7.11 13.48 -8.14
C ILE A 122 -7.75 12.88 -6.89
N LEU A 123 -8.17 11.62 -7.00
CA LEU A 123 -8.60 10.80 -5.86
C LEU A 123 -7.53 9.75 -5.56
N GLU A 124 -7.04 9.74 -4.33
CA GLU A 124 -6.15 8.69 -3.82
C GLU A 124 -6.89 7.81 -2.81
N LEU A 125 -6.97 6.51 -3.10
CA LEU A 125 -7.62 5.52 -2.26
C LEU A 125 -6.58 4.74 -1.46
N GLY A 126 -6.66 4.78 -0.13
CA GLY A 126 -5.70 4.11 0.75
C GLY A 126 -4.38 4.87 0.87
N CYS A 127 -4.44 6.17 1.16
CA CYS A 127 -3.28 7.06 1.14
C CYS A 127 -2.18 6.75 2.17
N GLY A 128 -2.41 5.83 3.12
CA GLY A 128 -1.43 5.47 4.15
C GLY A 128 -0.93 6.69 4.94
N TRP A 129 0.36 6.83 5.09
CA TRP A 129 1.01 7.98 5.75
C TRP A 129 1.20 9.18 4.82
N GLY A 130 0.54 9.19 3.66
CA GLY A 130 0.50 10.31 2.75
C GLY A 130 1.71 10.44 1.83
N SER A 131 2.46 9.38 1.62
CA SER A 131 3.65 9.39 0.77
C SER A 131 3.36 9.94 -0.64
N LEU A 132 2.39 9.32 -1.34
CA LEU A 132 1.99 9.76 -2.67
C LEU A 132 1.19 11.07 -2.62
N THR A 133 0.30 11.23 -1.62
CA THR A 133 -0.46 12.47 -1.39
C THR A 133 0.46 13.69 -1.35
N LEU A 134 1.47 13.68 -0.45
CA LEU A 134 2.39 14.80 -0.25
C LEU A 134 3.31 15.01 -1.45
N HIS A 135 3.69 13.93 -2.14
CA HIS A 135 4.45 14.00 -3.39
C HIS A 135 3.64 14.70 -4.49
N MET A 136 2.40 14.28 -4.70
CA MET A 136 1.51 14.89 -5.69
C MET A 136 1.23 16.36 -5.35
N ALA A 137 0.92 16.66 -4.09
CA ALA A 137 0.63 18.03 -3.66
C ALA A 137 1.77 18.99 -3.94
N LYS A 138 3.00 18.56 -3.70
CA LYS A 138 4.20 19.37 -3.92
C LYS A 138 4.53 19.56 -5.41
N ASN A 139 4.40 18.50 -6.21
CA ASN A 139 4.86 18.51 -7.61
C ASN A 139 3.79 18.98 -8.59
N TYR A 140 2.52 19.00 -8.17
CA TYR A 140 1.36 19.43 -8.97
C TYR A 140 0.54 20.46 -8.17
N PRO A 141 1.07 21.68 -7.97
CA PRO A 141 0.50 22.66 -7.05
C PRO A 141 -0.88 23.22 -7.47
N ASN A 142 -1.21 23.14 -8.76
CA ASN A 142 -2.53 23.55 -9.25
C ASN A 142 -3.56 22.39 -9.26
N SER A 143 -3.14 21.18 -8.91
CA SER A 143 -4.04 20.02 -8.77
C SER A 143 -4.77 20.05 -7.44
N SER A 144 -5.98 19.47 -7.40
CA SER A 144 -6.75 19.23 -6.17
C SER A 144 -6.67 17.75 -5.82
N ILE A 145 -6.22 17.42 -4.61
CA ILE A 145 -6.02 16.04 -4.20
C ILE A 145 -6.98 15.70 -3.06
N THR A 146 -7.83 14.69 -3.29
CA THR A 146 -8.66 14.09 -2.24
C THR A 146 -8.04 12.75 -1.87
N ALA A 147 -7.46 12.66 -0.68
CA ALA A 147 -6.83 11.45 -0.15
C ALA A 147 -7.74 10.76 0.86
N VAL A 148 -7.94 9.45 0.73
CA VAL A 148 -8.84 8.68 1.59
C VAL A 148 -8.06 7.64 2.39
N SER A 149 -8.28 7.64 3.71
CA SER A 149 -7.77 6.64 4.65
C SER A 149 -8.87 6.22 5.62
N ASN A 150 -8.84 4.99 6.11
CA ASN A 150 -9.70 4.54 7.19
C ASN A 150 -9.14 4.87 8.59
N SER A 151 -7.95 5.47 8.68
CA SER A 151 -7.28 5.84 9.93
C SER A 151 -7.35 7.34 10.21
N LYS A 152 -7.89 7.70 11.38
CA LYS A 152 -7.91 9.09 11.85
C LYS A 152 -6.50 9.63 12.15
N ASP A 153 -5.58 8.76 12.57
CA ASP A 153 -4.22 9.16 12.90
C ASP A 153 -3.39 9.42 11.65
N GLN A 154 -3.59 8.63 10.59
CA GLN A 154 -3.02 8.91 9.28
C GLN A 154 -3.52 10.26 8.73
N ARG A 155 -4.83 10.53 8.85
CA ARG A 155 -5.39 11.83 8.46
C ARG A 155 -4.70 12.98 9.19
N LYS A 156 -4.66 12.96 10.53
CA LYS A 156 -4.04 14.02 11.33
C LYS A 156 -2.57 14.21 10.97
N PHE A 157 -1.86 13.11 10.73
CA PHE A 157 -0.46 13.15 10.33
C PHE A 157 -0.29 13.84 8.98
N ILE A 158 -1.08 13.47 7.97
CA ILE A 158 -1.00 14.08 6.63
C ILE A 158 -1.36 15.56 6.69
N GLU A 159 -2.44 15.93 7.39
CA GLU A 159 -2.87 17.32 7.58
C GLU A 159 -1.76 18.15 8.25
N SER A 160 -1.10 17.61 9.29
CA SER A 160 0.06 18.25 9.93
C SER A 160 1.24 18.44 8.98
N LYS A 161 1.54 17.45 8.14
CA LYS A 161 2.62 17.56 7.14
C LYS A 161 2.27 18.54 6.01
N CYS A 162 1.01 18.67 5.66
CA CYS A 162 0.55 19.69 4.71
C CYS A 162 0.74 21.10 5.29
N GLU A 163 0.37 21.32 6.54
CA GLU A 163 0.57 22.59 7.24
C GLU A 163 2.06 22.94 7.35
N GLU A 164 2.90 21.99 7.80
CA GLU A 164 4.35 22.13 7.91
C GLU A 164 5.01 22.54 6.58
N ARG A 165 4.49 22.03 5.45
CA ARG A 165 5.07 22.22 4.10
C ARG A 165 4.37 23.30 3.28
N GLY A 166 3.33 23.94 3.82
CA GLY A 166 2.53 24.95 3.11
C GLY A 166 1.78 24.38 1.90
N LEU A 167 1.25 23.16 2.02
CA LEU A 167 0.47 22.50 0.96
C LEU A 167 -1.01 22.67 1.27
N ASP A 168 -1.71 23.46 0.49
CA ASP A 168 -3.13 23.82 0.68
C ASP A 168 -4.08 23.15 -0.32
N ASN A 169 -3.54 22.33 -1.21
CA ASN A 169 -4.24 21.63 -2.28
C ASN A 169 -4.64 20.18 -1.94
N VAL A 170 -4.59 19.80 -0.65
CA VAL A 170 -4.93 18.45 -0.16
C VAL A 170 -6.15 18.48 0.75
N ARG A 171 -7.08 17.57 0.50
CA ARG A 171 -8.19 17.24 1.39
C ARG A 171 -8.09 15.80 1.83
N VAL A 172 -7.99 15.52 3.13
CA VAL A 172 -7.97 14.15 3.64
C VAL A 172 -9.34 13.76 4.18
N VAL A 173 -9.84 12.61 3.75
CA VAL A 173 -11.13 12.03 4.17
C VAL A 173 -10.87 10.75 4.94
N THR A 174 -11.47 10.62 6.14
CA THR A 174 -11.47 9.34 6.86
C THR A 174 -12.74 8.58 6.52
N ALA A 175 -12.60 7.45 5.84
CA ALA A 175 -13.73 6.60 5.45
C ALA A 175 -13.31 5.14 5.30
N ASP A 176 -14.26 4.22 5.57
CA ASP A 176 -14.14 2.82 5.17
C ASP A 176 -14.42 2.72 3.67
N MET A 177 -13.59 1.98 2.95
CA MET A 177 -13.77 1.76 1.50
C MET A 177 -15.03 0.98 1.17
N ASN A 178 -15.59 0.23 2.11
CA ASN A 178 -16.86 -0.46 1.90
C ASN A 178 -18.05 0.51 1.80
N ASP A 179 -17.96 1.66 2.49
CA ASP A 179 -19.03 2.65 2.60
C ASP A 179 -18.69 3.97 1.89
N PHE A 180 -17.45 4.11 1.40
CA PHE A 180 -17.00 5.35 0.77
C PHE A 180 -17.77 5.64 -0.51
N SER A 181 -18.37 6.81 -0.56
CA SER A 181 -19.02 7.36 -1.76
C SER A 181 -18.73 8.86 -1.86
N ILE A 182 -18.58 9.35 -3.06
CA ILE A 182 -18.33 10.78 -3.33
C ILE A 182 -18.97 11.18 -4.67
N ASP A 183 -19.76 12.25 -4.65
CA ASP A 183 -20.50 12.75 -5.82
C ASP A 183 -19.67 13.75 -6.66
N VAL A 184 -18.38 13.47 -6.82
CA VAL A 184 -17.45 14.29 -7.61
C VAL A 184 -16.71 13.40 -8.58
N SER A 185 -16.53 13.88 -9.81
CA SER A 185 -15.69 13.20 -10.80
C SER A 185 -14.25 13.65 -10.66
N PHE A 186 -13.35 12.72 -10.92
CA PHE A 186 -11.90 12.92 -10.84
C PHE A 186 -11.26 12.63 -12.20
N ASP A 187 -10.18 13.36 -12.52
CA ASP A 187 -9.40 13.13 -13.73
C ASP A 187 -8.55 11.86 -13.58
N ARG A 188 -8.10 11.58 -12.36
CA ARG A 188 -7.31 10.39 -12.02
C ARG A 188 -7.75 9.79 -10.69
N VAL A 189 -7.72 8.46 -10.63
CA VAL A 189 -7.87 7.69 -9.39
C VAL A 189 -6.62 6.85 -9.23
N VAL A 190 -5.96 6.97 -8.09
CA VAL A 190 -4.72 6.25 -7.75
C VAL A 190 -4.87 5.51 -6.41
N SER A 191 -4.08 4.46 -6.23
CA SER A 191 -4.07 3.66 -5.00
C SER A 191 -2.68 3.08 -4.73
#